data_4d75b5cc9721034264274cad149a383a
#
_entry.id   4d75b5cc9721034264274cad149a383a
#
_cell.length_a   1.000
_cell.length_b   1.000
_cell.length_c   1.000
_cell.angle_alpha   90.00
_cell.angle_beta   90.00
_cell.angle_gamma   90.00
#
_symmetry.space_group_name_H-M   'P 1'
#
loop_
_entity.id
_entity.type
_entity.pdbx_description
1 polymer ?
#
loop_
_entity_poly.entity_id
_entity_poly.type
_entity_poly.pdbx_seq_one_letter_code
_entity_poly.pdbx_strand_id
1 'polypeptide(L)'
;MKTYNYKISPSLLDKFQKVCDSAETFEDFVNIDTEGNYRRSFDEIEQAAEQDLLDSINKVPHEPIEAADKGTAFNELVDLLNGRPVTQVEKALFFPSSGVVPAYYETHINGFCFTFDAALVQSTAKRFEGASAQFLCECGLDTTFGSVLLYGYPDEILFDTVYDIKTTARYEYGKFAKNWQKHVYPWALVKSGRVASIDKFEFSVFRWVEKAGAPLTADTFSEAYPFDIAESETRLRSVCEAFIPWLENHRELITNRKIFGEE
;
A
#
# COMPACT_ATOMS: atom_id res chain seq x y z
N MET A 1 -18.00 -19.75 12.62
CA MET A 1 -16.97 -18.96 11.95
C MET A 1 -16.20 -19.89 11.02
N LYS A 2 -15.92 -19.50 9.76
CA LYS A 2 -14.98 -20.27 8.95
C LYS A 2 -13.59 -20.11 9.55
N THR A 3 -12.94 -21.21 9.88
CA THR A 3 -11.55 -21.22 10.36
C THR A 3 -10.65 -21.25 9.13
N TYR A 4 -9.76 -20.28 8.99
CA TYR A 4 -8.77 -20.24 7.92
C TYR A 4 -7.43 -20.72 8.48
N ASN A 5 -6.65 -21.40 7.62
CA ASN A 5 -5.31 -21.86 8.00
C ASN A 5 -4.28 -20.73 7.97
N TYR A 6 -4.50 -19.74 7.12
CA TYR A 6 -3.58 -18.59 6.95
C TYR A 6 -4.36 -17.31 6.80
N LYS A 7 -3.76 -16.19 7.25
CA LYS A 7 -4.32 -14.84 7.11
C LYS A 7 -3.28 -13.91 6.51
N ILE A 8 -3.50 -13.46 5.27
CA ILE A 8 -2.50 -12.78 4.46
C ILE A 8 -3.06 -11.47 3.90
N SER A 9 -2.31 -10.37 4.06
CA SER A 9 -2.61 -9.07 3.45
C SER A 9 -1.81 -8.86 2.15
N PRO A 10 -2.25 -7.97 1.24
CA PRO A 10 -1.49 -7.66 0.02
C PRO A 10 -0.09 -7.12 0.32
N SER A 11 0.10 -6.35 1.39
CA SER A 11 1.43 -5.85 1.77
C SER A 11 2.41 -6.96 2.14
N LEU A 12 1.95 -8.08 2.70
CA LEU A 12 2.80 -9.25 2.94
C LEU A 12 3.13 -9.97 1.63
N LEU A 13 2.18 -10.04 0.69
CA LEU A 13 2.45 -10.57 -0.65
C LEU A 13 3.45 -9.71 -1.42
N ASP A 14 3.35 -8.36 -1.31
CA ASP A 14 4.31 -7.43 -1.91
C ASP A 14 5.72 -7.63 -1.35
N LYS A 15 5.84 -7.89 -0.03
CA LYS A 15 7.13 -8.18 0.61
C LYS A 15 7.67 -9.57 0.25
N PHE A 16 6.82 -10.58 0.19
CA PHE A 16 7.21 -11.90 -0.30
C PHE A 16 7.67 -11.85 -1.76
N GLN A 17 6.99 -11.06 -2.60
CA GLN A 17 7.42 -10.84 -3.99
C GLN A 17 8.84 -10.28 -4.06
N LYS A 18 9.23 -9.37 -3.15
CA LYS A 18 10.61 -8.84 -3.09
C LYS A 18 11.63 -9.92 -2.75
N VAL A 19 11.28 -10.87 -1.88
CA VAL A 19 12.15 -12.03 -1.60
C VAL A 19 12.32 -12.86 -2.87
N CYS A 20 11.23 -13.15 -3.59
CA CYS A 20 11.27 -13.88 -4.85
C CYS A 20 12.06 -13.13 -5.94
N ASP A 21 12.00 -11.81 -5.95
CA ASP A 21 12.64 -10.93 -6.94
C ASP A 21 14.09 -10.57 -6.56
N SER A 22 14.69 -11.19 -5.55
CA SER A 22 16.05 -10.84 -5.08
C SER A 22 17.11 -10.96 -6.16
N ALA A 23 17.00 -11.97 -7.05
CA ALA A 23 17.91 -12.13 -8.18
C ALA A 23 17.76 -10.98 -9.20
N GLU A 24 16.52 -10.59 -9.53
CA GLU A 24 16.25 -9.45 -10.40
C GLU A 24 16.79 -8.15 -9.79
N THR A 25 16.59 -7.98 -8.47
CA THR A 25 17.11 -6.81 -7.72
C THR A 25 18.63 -6.77 -7.70
N PHE A 26 19.30 -7.92 -7.61
CA PHE A 26 20.75 -8.01 -7.65
C PHE A 26 21.30 -7.58 -9.01
N GLU A 27 20.65 -7.99 -10.10
CA GLU A 27 21.03 -7.68 -11.48
C GLU A 27 20.60 -6.26 -11.91
N ASP A 28 19.79 -5.55 -11.09
CA ASP A 28 19.33 -4.20 -11.43
C ASP A 28 20.50 -3.22 -11.51
N PHE A 29 20.44 -2.35 -12.52
CA PHE A 29 21.42 -1.27 -12.73
C PHE A 29 21.63 -0.38 -11.49
N VAL A 30 20.58 -0.21 -10.66
CA VAL A 30 20.67 0.54 -9.40
C VAL A 30 21.64 -0.08 -8.40
N ASN A 31 21.86 -1.39 -8.49
CA ASN A 31 22.82 -2.12 -7.64
C ASN A 31 24.25 -2.03 -8.17
N ILE A 32 24.49 -1.36 -9.29
CA ILE A 32 25.83 -1.20 -9.89
C ILE A 32 26.32 0.23 -9.63
N ASP A 33 27.55 0.38 -9.17
CA ASP A 33 28.19 1.69 -8.98
C ASP A 33 28.75 2.25 -10.31
N THR A 34 29.32 3.45 -10.26
CA THR A 34 29.91 4.11 -11.44
C THR A 34 31.18 3.43 -11.98
N GLU A 35 31.76 2.51 -11.21
CA GLU A 35 32.95 1.72 -11.55
C GLU A 35 32.58 0.34 -12.10
N GLY A 36 31.28 -0.03 -12.08
CA GLY A 36 30.78 -1.32 -12.53
C GLY A 36 30.76 -2.41 -11.45
N ASN A 37 30.98 -2.07 -10.18
CA ASN A 37 30.94 -3.03 -9.10
C ASN A 37 29.54 -3.11 -8.51
N TYR A 38 29.15 -4.28 -8.01
CA TYR A 38 27.91 -4.43 -7.25
C TYR A 38 28.02 -3.74 -5.89
N ARG A 39 27.02 -2.90 -5.54
CA ARG A 39 26.91 -2.20 -4.25
C ARG A 39 26.58 -3.15 -3.11
N ARG A 40 25.82 -4.20 -3.40
CA ARG A 40 25.36 -5.23 -2.48
C ARG A 40 25.48 -6.59 -3.15
N SER A 41 25.90 -7.60 -2.39
CA SER A 41 25.87 -8.98 -2.85
C SER A 41 24.43 -9.52 -2.94
N PHE A 42 24.26 -10.64 -3.64
CA PHE A 42 22.97 -11.33 -3.71
C PHE A 42 22.47 -11.71 -2.30
N ASP A 43 23.33 -12.31 -1.47
CA ASP A 43 23.01 -12.74 -0.12
C ASP A 43 22.54 -11.56 0.77
N GLU A 44 23.18 -10.39 0.66
CA GLU A 44 22.77 -9.19 1.40
C GLU A 44 21.40 -8.68 0.97
N ILE A 45 21.05 -8.78 -0.32
CA ILE A 45 19.74 -8.37 -0.84
C ILE A 45 18.67 -9.34 -0.38
N GLU A 46 18.91 -10.64 -0.54
CA GLU A 46 17.98 -11.70 -0.14
C GLU A 46 17.70 -11.68 1.36
N GLN A 47 18.74 -11.66 2.19
CA GLN A 47 18.61 -11.59 3.66
C GLN A 47 17.87 -10.34 4.12
N ALA A 48 18.12 -9.18 3.50
CA ALA A 48 17.41 -7.96 3.83
C ALA A 48 15.92 -8.03 3.46
N ALA A 49 15.58 -8.65 2.33
CA ALA A 49 14.20 -8.83 1.91
C ALA A 49 13.46 -9.82 2.83
N GLU A 50 14.11 -10.93 3.22
CA GLU A 50 13.56 -11.90 4.17
C GLU A 50 13.36 -11.29 5.55
N GLN A 51 14.33 -10.52 6.05
CA GLN A 51 14.21 -9.85 7.35
C GLN A 51 13.07 -8.82 7.34
N ASP A 52 12.93 -8.00 6.28
CA ASP A 52 11.83 -7.04 6.13
C ASP A 52 10.46 -7.74 6.10
N LEU A 53 10.37 -8.93 5.49
CA LEU A 53 9.16 -9.74 5.49
C LEU A 53 8.86 -10.30 6.89
N LEU A 54 9.85 -10.88 7.58
CA LEU A 54 9.71 -11.41 8.94
C LEU A 54 9.30 -10.31 9.92
N ASP A 55 9.95 -9.14 9.87
CA ASP A 55 9.63 -8.00 10.72
C ASP A 55 8.19 -7.53 10.51
N SER A 56 7.73 -7.53 9.26
CA SER A 56 6.36 -7.15 8.91
C SER A 56 5.32 -8.16 9.38
N ILE A 57 5.61 -9.46 9.26
CA ILE A 57 4.76 -10.53 9.78
C ILE A 57 4.68 -10.41 11.30
N ASN A 58 5.80 -10.22 11.98
CA ASN A 58 5.91 -10.13 13.42
C ASN A 58 5.45 -8.78 13.99
N LYS A 59 5.12 -7.81 13.11
CA LYS A 59 4.74 -6.44 13.49
C LYS A 59 5.79 -5.77 14.37
N VAL A 60 7.06 -5.97 14.04
CA VAL A 60 8.17 -5.31 14.74
C VAL A 60 7.99 -3.80 14.58
N PRO A 61 7.95 -3.05 15.70
CA PRO A 61 7.87 -1.59 15.64
C PRO A 61 9.08 -1.03 14.89
N HIS A 62 8.85 -0.09 14.02
CA HIS A 62 9.90 0.69 13.37
C HIS A 62 9.80 2.16 13.76
N GLU A 63 10.90 2.85 13.69
CA GLU A 63 10.92 4.31 13.88
C GLU A 63 10.04 4.98 12.82
N PRO A 64 9.39 6.11 13.17
CA PRO A 64 8.61 6.89 12.23
C PRO A 64 9.43 7.25 10.97
N ILE A 65 8.83 7.07 9.80
CA ILE A 65 9.47 7.34 8.51
C ILE A 65 8.76 8.52 7.88
N GLU A 66 9.46 9.66 7.77
CA GLU A 66 8.89 10.91 7.25
C GLU A 66 8.13 10.72 5.93
N ALA A 67 8.68 9.93 4.99
CA ALA A 67 8.03 9.70 3.70
C ALA A 67 6.71 8.92 3.82
N ALA A 68 6.62 7.95 4.73
CA ALA A 68 5.41 7.17 4.98
C ALA A 68 4.38 8.02 5.72
N ASP A 69 4.80 8.74 6.76
CA ASP A 69 3.94 9.62 7.55
C ASP A 69 3.40 10.79 6.71
N LYS A 70 4.19 11.32 5.78
CA LYS A 70 3.75 12.33 4.79
C LYS A 70 2.59 11.79 3.93
N GLY A 71 2.70 10.56 3.47
CA GLY A 71 1.63 9.89 2.70
C GLY A 71 0.38 9.66 3.53
N THR A 72 0.52 9.15 4.74
CA THR A 72 -0.57 8.96 5.69
C THR A 72 -1.28 10.27 6.01
N ALA A 73 -0.52 11.33 6.31
CA ALA A 73 -1.06 12.65 6.59
C ALA A 73 -1.87 13.22 5.43
N PHE A 74 -1.41 13.02 4.20
CA PHE A 74 -2.14 13.45 3.00
C PHE A 74 -3.46 12.68 2.84
N ASN A 75 -3.43 11.34 2.97
CA ASN A 75 -4.62 10.51 2.84
C ASN A 75 -5.65 10.85 3.92
N GLU A 76 -5.23 11.01 5.18
CA GLU A 76 -6.14 11.39 6.27
C GLU A 76 -6.72 12.81 6.11
N LEU A 77 -6.00 13.75 5.47
CA LEU A 77 -6.59 15.04 5.10
C LEU A 77 -7.70 14.91 4.06
N VAL A 78 -7.51 14.06 3.05
CA VAL A 78 -8.53 13.76 2.04
C VAL A 78 -9.76 13.14 2.71
N ASP A 79 -9.54 12.19 3.62
CA ASP A 79 -10.60 11.58 4.41
C ASP A 79 -11.35 12.60 5.28
N LEU A 80 -10.62 13.48 5.97
CA LEU A 80 -11.19 14.53 6.81
C LEU A 80 -12.09 15.47 6.02
N LEU A 81 -11.66 15.91 4.82
CA LEU A 81 -12.45 16.79 3.98
C LEU A 81 -13.72 16.09 3.43
N ASN A 82 -13.70 14.77 3.32
CA ASN A 82 -14.85 13.95 2.96
C ASN A 82 -15.70 13.54 4.18
N GLY A 83 -15.45 14.14 5.36
CA GLY A 83 -16.23 13.90 6.58
C GLY A 83 -15.96 12.54 7.24
N ARG A 84 -14.81 11.93 6.96
CA ARG A 84 -14.42 10.65 7.51
C ARG A 84 -13.54 10.81 8.76
N PRO A 85 -13.50 9.81 9.66
CA PRO A 85 -12.64 9.87 10.83
C PRO A 85 -11.16 9.78 10.42
N VAL A 86 -10.32 10.56 11.11
CA VAL A 86 -8.86 10.44 11.06
C VAL A 86 -8.37 9.68 12.29
N THR A 87 -7.29 8.93 12.15
CA THR A 87 -6.82 8.01 13.20
C THR A 87 -5.38 8.22 13.61
N GLN A 88 -4.54 8.76 12.76
CA GLN A 88 -3.10 8.91 12.98
C GLN A 88 -2.66 10.37 13.01
N VAL A 89 -3.36 11.26 12.29
CA VAL A 89 -3.08 12.71 12.34
C VAL A 89 -3.52 13.28 13.68
N GLU A 90 -2.58 13.80 14.45
CA GLU A 90 -2.80 14.38 15.77
C GLU A 90 -3.50 15.72 15.68
N LYS A 91 -3.23 16.47 14.62
CA LYS A 91 -3.74 17.81 14.38
C LYS A 91 -3.78 18.14 12.89
N ALA A 92 -4.87 18.75 12.46
CA ALA A 92 -5.01 19.32 11.12
C ALA A 92 -5.56 20.75 11.22
N LEU A 93 -4.88 21.70 10.58
CA LEU A 93 -5.24 23.13 10.58
C LEU A 93 -5.31 23.64 9.14
N PHE A 94 -6.29 24.47 8.86
CA PHE A 94 -6.40 25.18 7.59
C PHE A 94 -5.95 26.63 7.75
N PHE A 95 -5.06 27.07 6.87
CA PHE A 95 -4.59 28.45 6.77
C PHE A 95 -5.04 29.05 5.43
N PRO A 96 -5.91 30.09 5.43
CA PRO A 96 -6.34 30.73 4.22
C PRO A 96 -5.18 31.51 3.56
N SER A 97 -5.32 31.80 2.27
CA SER A 97 -4.34 32.60 1.53
C SER A 97 -4.24 34.00 2.09
N SER A 98 -3.00 34.49 2.28
CA SER A 98 -2.72 35.90 2.64
C SER A 98 -2.42 36.76 1.41
N GLY A 99 -2.53 36.21 0.20
CA GLY A 99 -2.09 36.87 -1.05
C GLY A 99 -0.60 36.75 -1.34
N VAL A 100 0.21 36.51 -0.31
CA VAL A 100 1.66 36.27 -0.42
C VAL A 100 1.98 34.78 -0.29
N VAL A 101 1.25 34.10 0.61
CA VAL A 101 1.38 32.64 0.81
C VAL A 101 0.09 31.97 0.33
N PRO A 102 0.18 30.90 -0.48
CA PRO A 102 -0.99 30.12 -0.86
C PRO A 102 -1.74 29.59 0.36
N ALA A 103 -3.03 29.30 0.21
CA ALA A 103 -3.77 28.58 1.24
C ALA A 103 -3.19 27.17 1.42
N TYR A 104 -3.11 26.69 2.66
CA TYR A 104 -2.54 25.38 2.95
C TYR A 104 -3.22 24.72 4.15
N TYR A 105 -3.04 23.40 4.24
CA TYR A 105 -3.32 22.60 5.43
C TYR A 105 -2.00 22.24 6.12
N GLU A 106 -1.95 22.40 7.44
CA GLU A 106 -0.87 21.93 8.28
C GLU A 106 -1.33 20.70 9.06
N THR A 107 -0.52 19.63 9.05
CA THR A 107 -0.80 18.38 9.75
C THR A 107 0.37 17.97 10.63
N HIS A 108 0.05 17.32 11.75
CA HIS A 108 1.02 16.78 12.69
C HIS A 108 0.79 15.28 12.87
N ILE A 109 1.84 14.50 12.71
CA ILE A 109 1.84 13.03 12.84
C ILE A 109 3.23 12.55 13.28
N ASN A 110 3.30 11.71 14.31
CA ASN A 110 4.54 11.08 14.78
C ASN A 110 5.73 12.05 14.98
N GLY A 111 5.42 13.29 15.39
CA GLY A 111 6.43 14.35 15.59
C GLY A 111 6.84 15.10 14.33
N PHE A 112 6.34 14.74 13.16
CA PHE A 112 6.51 15.48 11.91
C PHE A 112 5.40 16.51 11.73
N CYS A 113 5.73 17.60 11.02
CA CYS A 113 4.79 18.62 10.60
C CYS A 113 4.87 18.77 9.07
N PHE A 114 3.75 18.59 8.40
CA PHE A 114 3.64 18.74 6.95
C PHE A 114 2.68 19.86 6.59
N THR A 115 3.01 20.62 5.55
CA THR A 115 2.14 21.62 4.97
C THR A 115 1.79 21.25 3.55
N PHE A 116 0.52 21.10 3.24
CA PHE A 116 0.01 20.71 1.92
C PHE A 116 -0.75 21.86 1.27
N ASP A 117 -0.54 22.07 -0.02
CA ASP A 117 -1.32 23.05 -0.80
C ASP A 117 -2.82 22.72 -0.71
N ALA A 118 -3.61 23.73 -0.39
CA ALA A 118 -5.04 23.54 -0.15
C ALA A 118 -5.79 23.11 -1.42
N ALA A 119 -5.40 23.61 -2.59
CA ALA A 119 -6.05 23.26 -3.85
C ALA A 119 -5.79 21.79 -4.20
N LEU A 120 -4.56 21.28 -3.92
CA LEU A 120 -4.23 19.88 -4.09
C LEU A 120 -5.13 18.99 -3.23
N VAL A 121 -5.21 19.25 -1.93
CA VAL A 121 -6.00 18.45 -0.99
C VAL A 121 -7.50 18.52 -1.34
N GLN A 122 -8.04 19.71 -1.58
CA GLN A 122 -9.45 19.92 -1.91
C GLN A 122 -9.84 19.27 -3.23
N SER A 123 -9.01 19.38 -4.26
CA SER A 123 -9.29 18.72 -5.55
C SER A 123 -9.26 17.20 -5.45
N THR A 124 -8.34 16.66 -4.62
CA THR A 124 -8.28 15.22 -4.36
C THR A 124 -9.49 14.75 -3.56
N ALA A 125 -9.88 15.46 -2.51
CA ALA A 125 -11.08 15.15 -1.73
C ALA A 125 -12.34 15.19 -2.60
N LYS A 126 -12.47 16.20 -3.46
CA LYS A 126 -13.59 16.29 -4.41
C LYS A 126 -13.62 15.13 -5.40
N ARG A 127 -12.46 14.64 -5.86
CA ARG A 127 -12.38 13.47 -6.75
C ARG A 127 -12.99 12.23 -6.09
N PHE A 128 -12.79 12.06 -4.79
CA PHE A 128 -13.26 10.92 -4.02
C PHE A 128 -14.53 11.22 -3.19
N GLU A 129 -15.23 12.31 -3.51
CA GLU A 129 -16.51 12.63 -2.86
C GLU A 129 -17.53 11.50 -3.11
N GLY A 130 -18.13 11.01 -2.03
CA GLY A 130 -19.08 9.90 -2.06
C GLY A 130 -18.48 8.51 -2.21
N ALA A 131 -17.16 8.39 -2.28
CA ALA A 131 -16.51 7.08 -2.27
C ALA A 131 -16.64 6.38 -0.90
N SER A 132 -16.69 5.05 -0.90
CA SER A 132 -16.52 4.23 0.29
C SER A 132 -15.04 4.01 0.53
N ALA A 133 -14.57 4.25 1.76
CA ALA A 133 -13.15 4.21 2.08
C ALA A 133 -12.83 3.38 3.31
N GLN A 134 -11.59 2.90 3.39
CA GLN A 134 -10.94 2.34 4.58
C GLN A 134 -11.77 1.26 5.31
N PHE A 135 -12.60 0.51 4.61
CA PHE A 135 -13.33 -0.60 5.22
C PHE A 135 -12.66 -1.95 4.95
N LEU A 136 -12.80 -2.87 5.91
CA LEU A 136 -12.25 -4.20 5.77
C LEU A 136 -12.91 -4.96 4.62
N CYS A 137 -12.14 -5.32 3.61
CA CYS A 137 -12.51 -6.32 2.63
C CYS A 137 -11.75 -7.62 2.92
N GLU A 138 -12.47 -8.75 2.92
CA GLU A 138 -11.87 -10.05 3.18
C GLU A 138 -12.63 -11.16 2.49
N CYS A 139 -11.91 -12.15 1.99
CA CYS A 139 -12.49 -13.35 1.39
C CYS A 139 -11.54 -14.54 1.50
N GLY A 140 -12.11 -15.74 1.66
CA GLY A 140 -11.36 -16.99 1.70
C GLY A 140 -10.99 -17.49 0.32
N LEU A 141 -9.75 -17.91 0.18
CA LEU A 141 -9.20 -18.57 -1.00
C LEU A 141 -8.74 -19.97 -0.63
N ASP A 142 -9.22 -20.99 -1.35
CA ASP A 142 -8.76 -22.36 -1.16
C ASP A 142 -7.48 -22.60 -1.97
N THR A 143 -6.49 -23.20 -1.33
CA THR A 143 -5.19 -23.59 -1.90
C THR A 143 -4.91 -25.06 -1.62
N THR A 144 -3.88 -25.62 -2.23
CA THR A 144 -3.42 -27.00 -1.98
C THR A 144 -2.90 -27.19 -0.53
N PHE A 145 -2.54 -26.10 0.16
CA PHE A 145 -2.02 -26.10 1.53
C PHE A 145 -3.08 -25.74 2.58
N GLY A 146 -4.34 -25.57 2.16
CA GLY A 146 -5.43 -25.17 3.04
C GLY A 146 -6.07 -23.84 2.63
N SER A 147 -6.95 -23.32 3.49
CA SER A 147 -7.68 -22.08 3.21
C SER A 147 -6.91 -20.85 3.69
N VAL A 148 -6.88 -19.82 2.86
CA VAL A 148 -6.24 -18.52 3.12
C VAL A 148 -7.31 -17.45 3.23
N LEU A 149 -7.34 -16.67 4.30
CA LEU A 149 -8.09 -15.43 4.38
C LEU A 149 -7.25 -14.31 3.79
N LEU A 150 -7.58 -13.85 2.59
CA LEU A 150 -7.04 -12.63 2.02
C LEU A 150 -7.84 -11.44 2.51
N TYR A 151 -7.17 -10.40 3.01
CA TYR A 151 -7.83 -9.24 3.60
C TYR A 151 -7.05 -7.95 3.39
N GLY A 152 -7.75 -6.82 3.46
CA GLY A 152 -7.12 -5.51 3.47
C GLY A 152 -8.13 -4.38 3.51
N TYR A 153 -7.61 -3.16 3.35
CA TYR A 153 -8.38 -1.92 3.42
C TYR A 153 -8.06 -1.09 2.17
N PRO A 154 -8.94 -1.10 1.15
CA PRO A 154 -8.78 -0.20 0.01
C PRO A 154 -8.95 1.25 0.46
N ASP A 155 -8.15 2.16 -0.12
CA ASP A 155 -8.25 3.58 0.23
C ASP A 155 -9.60 4.13 -0.20
N GLU A 156 -9.99 3.92 -1.47
CA GLU A 156 -11.23 4.45 -2.00
C GLU A 156 -11.92 3.45 -2.92
N ILE A 157 -13.24 3.38 -2.86
CA ILE A 157 -14.07 2.65 -3.82
C ILE A 157 -15.14 3.60 -4.33
N LEU A 158 -15.12 3.87 -5.62
CA LEU A 158 -16.09 4.76 -6.26
C LEU A 158 -16.62 4.09 -7.52
N PHE A 159 -17.94 3.88 -7.58
CA PHE A 159 -18.63 3.11 -8.62
C PHE A 159 -18.05 1.69 -8.79
N ASP A 160 -17.47 1.41 -9.95
CA ASP A 160 -16.90 0.15 -10.37
C ASP A 160 -15.36 0.11 -10.27
N THR A 161 -14.76 1.08 -9.61
CA THR A 161 -13.33 1.26 -9.52
C THR A 161 -12.85 1.22 -8.07
N VAL A 162 -11.81 0.42 -7.80
CA VAL A 162 -11.05 0.46 -6.55
C VAL A 162 -9.83 1.33 -6.77
N TYR A 163 -9.60 2.28 -5.86
CA TYR A 163 -8.43 3.17 -5.90
C TYR A 163 -7.53 2.92 -4.70
N ASP A 164 -6.25 3.11 -4.93
CA ASP A 164 -5.23 3.15 -3.90
C ASP A 164 -4.35 4.38 -4.12
N ILE A 165 -4.23 5.21 -3.10
CA ILE A 165 -3.52 6.48 -3.17
C ILE A 165 -2.04 6.24 -2.86
N LYS A 166 -1.18 6.49 -3.82
CA LYS A 166 0.28 6.36 -3.68
C LYS A 166 0.95 7.72 -3.69
N THR A 167 1.74 7.99 -2.67
CA THR A 167 2.60 9.18 -2.62
C THR A 167 4.05 8.79 -2.79
N THR A 168 4.83 9.60 -3.49
CA THR A 168 6.24 9.27 -3.76
C THR A 168 7.05 10.53 -4.11
N ALA A 169 8.35 10.51 -3.80
CA ALA A 169 9.29 11.54 -4.25
C ALA A 169 9.73 11.33 -5.71
N ARG A 170 9.71 10.08 -6.19
CA ARG A 170 10.11 9.73 -7.57
C ARG A 170 9.08 8.76 -8.15
N TYR A 171 8.63 9.06 -9.36
CA TYR A 171 7.66 8.25 -10.06
C TYR A 171 8.11 7.96 -11.49
N GLU A 172 7.97 6.71 -11.84
CA GLU A 172 8.10 6.17 -13.17
C GLU A 172 6.87 5.30 -13.43
N TYR A 173 6.33 5.32 -14.65
CA TYR A 173 5.15 4.52 -14.98
C TYR A 173 5.44 3.02 -14.80
N GLY A 174 4.50 2.34 -14.16
CA GLY A 174 4.66 0.91 -13.83
C GLY A 174 5.35 0.64 -12.49
N LYS A 175 5.74 1.68 -11.73
CA LYS A 175 6.37 1.52 -10.40
C LYS A 175 5.57 0.62 -9.46
N PHE A 176 4.24 0.66 -9.56
CA PHE A 176 3.33 -0.09 -8.70
C PHE A 176 2.74 -1.33 -9.39
N ALA A 177 3.20 -1.65 -10.61
CA ALA A 177 2.64 -2.74 -11.42
C ALA A 177 2.72 -4.13 -10.77
N LYS A 178 3.71 -4.36 -9.91
CA LYS A 178 3.92 -5.63 -9.19
C LYS A 178 3.10 -5.72 -7.89
N ASN A 179 2.44 -4.63 -7.41
CA ASN A 179 1.71 -4.63 -6.14
C ASN A 179 0.46 -5.52 -6.20
N TRP A 180 0.27 -6.31 -5.16
CA TRP A 180 -0.83 -7.28 -5.04
C TRP A 180 -2.18 -6.67 -4.68
N GLN A 181 -2.22 -5.43 -4.22
CA GLN A 181 -3.45 -4.70 -3.90
C GLN A 181 -4.46 -4.72 -5.05
N LYS A 182 -3.99 -4.57 -6.31
CA LYS A 182 -4.83 -4.56 -7.51
C LYS A 182 -5.52 -5.90 -7.79
N HIS A 183 -5.05 -6.99 -7.21
CA HIS A 183 -5.68 -8.30 -7.28
C HIS A 183 -6.52 -8.59 -6.04
N VAL A 184 -5.97 -8.36 -4.84
CA VAL A 184 -6.62 -8.73 -3.57
C VAL A 184 -7.89 -7.94 -3.33
N TYR A 185 -7.85 -6.61 -3.45
CA TYR A 185 -9.00 -5.77 -3.08
C TYR A 185 -10.21 -6.01 -3.98
N PRO A 186 -10.11 -5.88 -5.32
CA PRO A 186 -11.27 -6.13 -6.19
C PRO A 186 -11.79 -7.56 -6.06
N TRP A 187 -10.88 -8.55 -5.99
CA TRP A 187 -11.25 -9.96 -5.85
C TRP A 187 -12.02 -10.22 -4.56
N ALA A 188 -11.51 -9.74 -3.41
CA ALA A 188 -12.16 -9.93 -2.11
C ALA A 188 -13.53 -9.24 -2.05
N LEU A 189 -13.66 -8.05 -2.63
CA LEU A 189 -14.92 -7.30 -2.68
C LEU A 189 -16.00 -8.04 -3.49
N VAL A 190 -15.65 -8.53 -4.67
CA VAL A 190 -16.62 -9.23 -5.54
C VAL A 190 -16.94 -10.62 -4.99
N LYS A 191 -15.93 -11.40 -4.57
CA LYS A 191 -16.12 -12.77 -4.05
C LYS A 191 -16.86 -12.82 -2.72
N SER A 192 -16.72 -11.81 -1.88
CA SER A 192 -17.51 -11.71 -0.63
C SER A 192 -18.94 -11.22 -0.86
N GLY A 193 -19.29 -10.79 -2.07
CA GLY A 193 -20.61 -10.23 -2.41
C GLY A 193 -20.84 -8.83 -1.87
N ARG A 194 -19.79 -8.12 -1.44
CA ARG A 194 -19.91 -6.72 -0.98
C ARG A 194 -20.22 -5.76 -2.10
N VAL A 195 -19.71 -6.04 -3.30
CA VAL A 195 -20.05 -5.34 -4.54
C VAL A 195 -20.39 -6.35 -5.62
N ALA A 196 -21.23 -5.96 -6.57
CA ALA A 196 -21.65 -6.84 -7.65
C ALA A 196 -20.54 -7.06 -8.69
N SER A 197 -19.81 -6.00 -9.03
CA SER A 197 -18.69 -6.04 -9.97
C SER A 197 -17.70 -4.93 -9.68
N ILE A 198 -16.49 -5.13 -10.13
CA ILE A 198 -15.44 -4.12 -10.25
C ILE A 198 -14.89 -4.23 -11.67
N ASP A 199 -14.70 -3.14 -12.37
CA ASP A 199 -14.17 -3.11 -13.73
C ASP A 199 -12.66 -2.88 -13.74
N LYS A 200 -12.15 -2.08 -12.81
CA LYS A 200 -10.72 -1.76 -12.74
C LYS A 200 -10.23 -1.45 -11.33
N PHE A 201 -8.93 -1.55 -11.19
CA PHE A 201 -8.17 -1.00 -10.07
C PHE A 201 -7.29 0.15 -10.57
N GLU A 202 -7.15 1.22 -9.78
CA GLU A 202 -6.34 2.37 -10.16
C GLU A 202 -5.42 2.82 -9.02
N PHE A 203 -4.12 2.90 -9.29
CA PHE A 203 -3.22 3.66 -8.44
C PHE A 203 -3.32 5.14 -8.79
N SER A 204 -3.77 5.95 -7.82
CA SER A 204 -3.75 7.40 -7.89
C SER A 204 -2.44 7.90 -7.31
N VAL A 205 -1.49 8.28 -8.18
CA VAL A 205 -0.11 8.56 -7.77
C VAL A 205 0.12 10.05 -7.64
N PHE A 206 0.64 10.47 -6.50
CA PHE A 206 1.03 11.85 -6.18
C PHE A 206 2.54 11.91 -6.02
N ARG A 207 3.22 12.47 -7.02
CA ARG A 207 4.67 12.74 -6.95
C ARG A 207 4.88 14.10 -6.31
N TRP A 208 5.48 14.12 -5.13
CA TRP A 208 5.73 15.36 -4.40
C TRP A 208 6.62 16.32 -5.16
N VAL A 209 6.23 17.59 -5.14
CA VAL A 209 7.01 18.74 -5.60
C VAL A 209 7.28 19.63 -4.39
N GLU A 210 8.52 19.60 -3.92
CA GLU A 210 8.96 20.35 -2.76
C GLU A 210 9.68 21.63 -3.19
N LYS A 211 9.24 22.77 -2.64
CA LYS A 211 9.88 24.08 -2.84
C LYS A 211 10.13 24.72 -1.49
N ALA A 212 11.31 25.25 -1.27
CA ALA A 212 11.65 25.90 0.01
C ALA A 212 10.64 27.01 0.36
N GLY A 213 10.10 26.95 1.58
CA GLY A 213 9.17 27.94 2.11
C GLY A 213 7.76 27.94 1.48
N ALA A 214 7.41 26.92 0.68
CA ALA A 214 6.09 26.78 0.10
C ALA A 214 5.42 25.46 0.56
N PRO A 215 4.07 25.40 0.60
CA PRO A 215 3.36 24.15 0.83
C PRO A 215 3.69 23.09 -0.21
N LEU A 216 3.61 21.81 0.21
CA LEU A 216 3.78 20.67 -0.66
C LEU A 216 2.70 20.64 -1.75
N THR A 217 3.14 20.54 -2.98
CA THR A 217 2.30 20.26 -4.14
C THR A 217 2.64 18.87 -4.71
N ALA A 218 1.89 18.38 -5.66
CA ALA A 218 2.20 17.13 -6.33
C ALA A 218 1.84 17.18 -7.82
N ASP A 219 2.65 16.50 -8.62
CA ASP A 219 2.21 16.06 -9.94
C ASP A 219 1.38 14.78 -9.75
N THR A 220 0.27 14.68 -10.47
CA THR A 220 -0.67 13.58 -10.35
C THR A 220 -0.64 12.68 -11.57
N PHE A 221 -0.64 11.36 -11.32
CA PHE A 221 -0.66 10.34 -12.37
C PHE A 221 -1.68 9.26 -12.00
N SER A 222 -2.14 8.51 -12.99
CA SER A 222 -3.02 7.36 -12.81
C SER A 222 -2.44 6.15 -13.52
N GLU A 223 -2.35 5.03 -12.79
CA GLU A 223 -2.07 3.71 -13.38
C GLU A 223 -3.31 2.85 -13.21
N ALA A 224 -4.07 2.67 -14.29
CA ALA A 224 -5.30 1.87 -14.28
C ALA A 224 -5.04 0.47 -14.83
N TYR A 225 -5.55 -0.53 -14.12
CA TYR A 225 -5.47 -1.94 -14.46
C TYR A 225 -6.87 -2.52 -14.58
N PRO A 226 -7.27 -3.05 -15.75
CA PRO A 226 -8.51 -3.80 -15.88
C PRO A 226 -8.52 -4.95 -14.86
N PHE A 227 -9.68 -5.18 -14.26
CA PHE A 227 -9.82 -6.27 -13.31
C PHE A 227 -10.53 -7.47 -13.98
N ASP A 228 -9.90 -8.63 -13.93
CA ASP A 228 -10.49 -9.92 -14.25
C ASP A 228 -10.45 -10.82 -13.02
N ILE A 229 -11.61 -11.29 -12.59
CA ILE A 229 -11.76 -12.05 -11.35
C ILE A 229 -11.10 -13.44 -11.44
N ALA A 230 -11.17 -14.10 -12.62
CA ALA A 230 -10.62 -15.43 -12.80
C ALA A 230 -9.09 -15.38 -12.91
N GLU A 231 -8.56 -14.41 -13.64
CA GLU A 231 -7.13 -14.15 -13.70
C GLU A 231 -6.57 -13.80 -12.31
N SER A 232 -7.23 -12.89 -11.59
CA SER A 232 -6.80 -12.49 -10.26
C SER A 232 -6.83 -13.65 -9.28
N GLU A 233 -7.87 -14.49 -9.29
CA GLU A 233 -7.95 -15.68 -8.44
C GLU A 233 -6.82 -16.66 -8.72
N THR A 234 -6.49 -16.89 -10.00
CA THR A 234 -5.38 -17.76 -10.42
C THR A 234 -4.04 -17.23 -9.92
N ARG A 235 -3.78 -15.93 -10.08
CA ARG A 235 -2.55 -15.28 -9.59
C ARG A 235 -2.45 -15.33 -8.07
N LEU A 236 -3.54 -15.01 -7.36
CA LEU A 236 -3.60 -15.04 -5.90
C LEU A 236 -3.37 -16.45 -5.35
N ARG A 237 -3.95 -17.45 -5.97
CA ARG A 237 -3.72 -18.86 -5.60
C ARG A 237 -2.25 -19.22 -5.77
N SER A 238 -1.66 -18.91 -6.91
CA SER A 238 -0.26 -19.21 -7.20
C SER A 238 0.70 -18.55 -6.19
N VAL A 239 0.53 -17.26 -5.89
CA VAL A 239 1.40 -16.58 -4.94
C VAL A 239 1.20 -17.09 -3.50
N CYS A 240 -0.03 -17.41 -3.09
CA CYS A 240 -0.29 -18.00 -1.78
C CYS A 240 0.34 -19.39 -1.66
N GLU A 241 0.24 -20.22 -2.70
CA GLU A 241 0.87 -21.55 -2.73
C GLU A 241 2.39 -21.51 -2.75
N ALA A 242 2.99 -20.42 -3.24
CA ALA A 242 4.43 -20.18 -3.10
C ALA A 242 4.80 -19.63 -1.70
N PHE A 243 3.96 -18.77 -1.13
CA PHE A 243 4.24 -18.11 0.15
C PHE A 243 4.06 -19.06 1.35
N ILE A 244 3.07 -19.95 1.31
CA ILE A 244 2.78 -20.85 2.45
C ILE A 244 3.96 -21.76 2.81
N PRO A 245 4.64 -22.44 1.88
CA PRO A 245 5.86 -23.21 2.20
C PRO A 245 6.96 -22.35 2.83
N TRP A 246 7.14 -21.12 2.38
CA TRP A 246 8.09 -20.20 2.99
C TRP A 246 7.68 -19.88 4.45
N LEU A 247 6.40 -19.59 4.72
CA LEU A 247 5.87 -19.36 6.07
C LEU A 247 6.12 -20.57 6.98
N GLU A 248 5.85 -21.79 6.49
CA GLU A 248 6.05 -23.00 7.27
C GLU A 248 7.53 -23.28 7.57
N ASN A 249 8.43 -23.01 6.62
CA ASN A 249 9.86 -23.14 6.82
C ASN A 249 10.41 -22.11 7.84
N HIS A 250 9.75 -20.96 8.00
CA HIS A 250 10.13 -19.91 8.95
C HIS A 250 9.24 -19.87 10.20
N ARG A 251 8.40 -20.90 10.40
CA ARG A 251 7.39 -20.93 11.47
C ARG A 251 7.94 -20.64 12.87
N GLU A 252 9.16 -21.09 13.17
CA GLU A 252 9.80 -20.87 14.47
C GLU A 252 10.25 -19.42 14.68
N LEU A 253 10.53 -18.68 13.60
CA LEU A 253 10.91 -17.27 13.63
C LEU A 253 9.67 -16.33 13.66
N ILE A 254 8.49 -16.85 13.38
CA ILE A 254 7.25 -16.08 13.31
C ILE A 254 6.54 -16.11 14.66
N THR A 255 6.55 -14.96 15.35
CA THR A 255 5.91 -14.77 16.66
C THR A 255 4.44 -14.35 16.55
N ASN A 256 4.06 -13.66 15.47
CA ASN A 256 2.68 -13.29 15.20
C ASN A 256 1.88 -14.48 14.65
N ARG A 257 1.34 -15.28 15.56
CA ARG A 257 0.63 -16.54 15.23
C ARG A 257 -0.66 -16.32 14.43
N LYS A 258 -1.18 -15.10 14.37
CA LYS A 258 -2.40 -14.78 13.59
C LYS A 258 -2.24 -15.05 12.10
N ILE A 259 -1.01 -15.06 11.56
CA ILE A 259 -0.77 -15.41 10.16
C ILE A 259 -1.11 -16.87 9.88
N PHE A 260 -1.03 -17.74 10.87
CA PHE A 260 -1.39 -19.17 10.82
C PHE A 260 -2.84 -19.45 11.27
N GLY A 261 -3.71 -18.43 11.27
CA GLY A 261 -5.09 -18.58 11.71
C GLY A 261 -5.24 -18.87 13.22
N GLU A 262 -4.17 -18.77 13.97
CA GLU A 262 -4.18 -18.96 15.44
C GLU A 262 -4.57 -17.62 16.12
N GLU A 263 -5.40 -17.66 17.16
CA GLU A 263 -5.88 -16.47 17.91
C GLU A 263 -4.82 -15.91 18.86
#